data_59147578d37ed54a6575cfcc55d21617
#
_entry.id   59147578d37ed54a6575cfcc55d21617
#
_cell.length_a   1.000
_cell.length_b   1.000
_cell.length_c   1.000
_cell.angle_alpha   90.00
_cell.angle_beta   90.00
_cell.angle_gamma   90.00
#
_symmetry.space_group_name_H-M   'P 1'
#
loop_
_entity.id
_entity.type
_entity.pdbx_description
1 polymer ?
#
loop_
_entity_poly.entity_id
_entity_poly.type
_entity_poly.pdbx_seq_one_letter_code
_entity_poly.pdbx_strand_id
1 'polypeptide(L)'
;RTARASYDDLANILYTSGTTGEPKGVMLHHSCYLEQFHTHDERLTTMTDKDVSMNFLPLTHVFEKAWSYLCIHKGVQICINLRPADIQTTIKEIRPTLMCSVPRFWEKVYAGVQEKISETTGLKKALMLDAIKVGRIHNLDYLRQGKTPPVMNQLKYKFYEKTIYSLLKKTIGIE
;
A
#
# COMPACT_ATOMS: atom_id res chain seq x y z
N ARG A 1 21.75 -17.63 -26.27
CA ARG A 1 21.82 -18.68 -25.19
C ARG A 1 21.13 -18.11 -23.99
N THR A 2 19.91 -18.52 -23.72
CA THR A 2 19.23 -18.26 -22.42
C THR A 2 19.99 -19.07 -21.36
N ALA A 3 20.69 -18.38 -20.47
CA ALA A 3 21.27 -19.01 -19.29
C ALA A 3 20.11 -19.61 -18.47
N ARG A 4 20.18 -20.92 -18.19
CA ARG A 4 19.22 -21.55 -17.27
C ARG A 4 19.70 -21.27 -15.85
N ALA A 5 19.02 -20.35 -15.14
CA ALA A 5 19.25 -20.15 -13.72
C ALA A 5 18.68 -21.32 -12.91
N SER A 6 19.43 -21.75 -11.91
CA SER A 6 18.98 -22.74 -10.92
C SER A 6 18.33 -22.02 -9.72
N TYR A 7 17.53 -22.76 -8.95
CA TYR A 7 16.94 -22.30 -7.69
C TYR A 7 17.99 -21.77 -6.70
N ASP A 8 19.15 -22.45 -6.65
CA ASP A 8 20.23 -22.15 -5.72
C ASP A 8 21.22 -21.12 -6.25
N ASP A 9 21.03 -20.65 -7.49
CA ASP A 9 21.89 -19.60 -8.04
C ASP A 9 21.62 -18.27 -7.31
N LEU A 10 22.68 -17.48 -7.13
CA LEU A 10 22.61 -16.15 -6.53
C LEU A 10 21.82 -15.20 -7.44
N ALA A 11 20.69 -14.72 -6.97
CA ALA A 11 19.85 -13.76 -7.70
C ALA A 11 20.37 -12.32 -7.52
N ASN A 12 20.70 -11.93 -6.29
CA ASN A 12 21.28 -10.63 -5.99
C ASN A 12 21.93 -10.56 -4.61
N ILE A 13 22.68 -9.48 -4.37
CA ILE A 13 23.25 -9.12 -3.06
C ILE A 13 22.68 -7.76 -2.65
N LEU A 14 22.09 -7.69 -1.45
CA LEU A 14 21.61 -6.45 -0.86
C LEU A 14 22.54 -6.04 0.28
N TYR A 15 23.13 -4.87 0.18
CA TYR A 15 23.99 -4.34 1.23
C TYR A 15 23.14 -3.63 2.31
N THR A 16 23.38 -4.00 3.56
CA THR A 16 22.80 -3.36 4.74
C THR A 16 23.87 -2.65 5.54
N SER A 17 23.51 -1.53 6.18
CA SER A 17 24.39 -0.88 7.16
C SER A 17 24.56 -1.82 8.37
N GLY A 18 25.74 -2.43 8.50
CA GLY A 18 26.03 -3.28 9.65
C GLY A 18 26.04 -2.48 10.95
N THR A 19 25.68 -3.10 12.06
CA THR A 19 25.78 -2.51 13.43
C THR A 19 27.21 -2.16 13.81
N THR A 20 28.19 -2.72 13.12
CA THR A 20 29.63 -2.50 13.32
C THR A 20 30.22 -1.44 12.38
N GLY A 21 29.40 -0.75 11.58
CA GLY A 21 29.83 0.27 10.62
C GLY A 21 30.22 -0.26 9.23
N GLU A 22 30.60 -1.52 9.10
CA GLU A 22 30.92 -2.14 7.80
C GLU A 22 29.66 -2.66 7.13
N PRO A 23 29.42 -2.34 5.84
CA PRO A 23 28.27 -2.85 5.10
C PRO A 23 28.35 -4.38 4.95
N LYS A 24 27.23 -5.05 5.22
CA LYS A 24 27.09 -6.50 5.04
C LYS A 24 26.26 -6.81 3.80
N GLY A 25 26.81 -7.66 2.92
CA GLY A 25 26.11 -8.15 1.73
C GLY A 25 25.22 -9.34 2.06
N VAL A 26 23.91 -9.16 2.02
CA VAL A 26 22.94 -10.25 2.17
C VAL A 26 22.74 -10.91 0.81
N MET A 27 23.13 -12.16 0.68
CA MET A 27 22.96 -12.95 -0.54
C MET A 27 21.56 -13.54 -0.60
N LEU A 28 20.86 -13.29 -1.69
CA LEU A 28 19.52 -13.80 -1.97
C LEU A 28 19.57 -14.68 -3.22
N HIS A 29 19.16 -15.94 -3.07
CA HIS A 29 19.03 -16.90 -4.15
C HIS A 29 17.71 -16.74 -4.90
N HIS A 30 17.58 -17.29 -6.09
CA HIS A 30 16.34 -17.30 -6.85
C HIS A 30 15.20 -17.95 -6.06
N SER A 31 15.47 -19.01 -5.30
CA SER A 31 14.52 -19.69 -4.42
C SER A 31 13.82 -18.73 -3.45
N CYS A 32 14.54 -17.75 -2.88
CA CYS A 32 13.95 -16.78 -1.94
C CYS A 32 12.79 -15.99 -2.57
N TYR A 33 12.94 -15.61 -3.85
CA TYR A 33 11.89 -14.88 -4.57
C TYR A 33 10.76 -15.79 -5.04
N LEU A 34 11.07 -17.02 -5.46
CA LEU A 34 10.06 -17.97 -5.89
C LEU A 34 9.14 -18.40 -4.74
N GLU A 35 9.69 -18.65 -3.56
CA GLU A 35 8.92 -18.92 -2.35
C GLU A 35 8.04 -17.72 -1.94
N GLN A 36 8.58 -16.51 -2.08
CA GLN A 36 7.83 -15.29 -1.85
C GLN A 36 6.67 -15.17 -2.86
N PHE A 37 6.87 -15.48 -4.15
CA PHE A 37 5.81 -15.46 -5.15
C PHE A 37 4.72 -16.46 -4.81
N HIS A 38 5.09 -17.69 -4.48
CA HIS A 38 4.14 -18.73 -4.10
C HIS A 38 3.28 -18.30 -2.90
N THR A 39 3.90 -17.79 -1.84
CA THR A 39 3.19 -17.29 -0.66
C THR A 39 2.22 -16.14 -1.00
N HIS A 40 2.63 -15.23 -1.90
CA HIS A 40 1.78 -14.11 -2.29
C HIS A 40 0.66 -14.54 -3.25
N ASP A 41 0.88 -15.53 -4.09
CA ASP A 41 -0.16 -16.10 -4.96
C ASP A 41 -1.32 -16.67 -4.17
N GLU A 42 -1.03 -17.29 -3.03
CA GLU A 42 -2.05 -17.80 -2.11
C GLU A 42 -2.80 -16.69 -1.35
N ARG A 43 -2.16 -15.54 -1.12
CA ARG A 43 -2.70 -14.45 -0.29
C ARG A 43 -3.32 -13.32 -1.10
N LEU A 44 -2.74 -12.96 -2.25
CA LEU A 44 -3.16 -11.87 -3.11
C LEU A 44 -3.91 -12.42 -4.33
N THR A 45 -4.96 -13.20 -4.08
CA THR A 45 -5.74 -13.90 -5.12
C THR A 45 -6.45 -12.96 -6.10
N THR A 46 -6.65 -11.70 -5.73
CA THR A 46 -7.28 -10.67 -6.58
C THR A 46 -6.32 -9.90 -7.46
N MET A 47 -5.00 -10.09 -7.26
CA MET A 47 -3.97 -9.40 -8.05
C MET A 47 -3.88 -9.97 -9.47
N THR A 48 -3.98 -9.11 -10.48
CA THR A 48 -4.00 -9.47 -11.90
C THR A 48 -3.07 -8.59 -12.74
N ASP A 49 -2.88 -8.95 -14.01
CA ASP A 49 -2.15 -8.18 -15.01
C ASP A 49 -2.81 -6.85 -15.41
N LYS A 50 -4.05 -6.61 -14.96
CA LYS A 50 -4.78 -5.34 -15.14
C LYS A 50 -4.47 -4.32 -14.05
N ASP A 51 -3.79 -4.74 -13.00
CA ASP A 51 -3.44 -3.87 -11.89
C ASP A 51 -2.27 -2.94 -12.23
N VAL A 52 -2.23 -1.82 -11.52
CA VAL A 52 -1.17 -0.82 -11.62
C VAL A 52 -0.55 -0.63 -10.24
N SER A 53 0.74 -0.89 -10.13
CA SER A 53 1.51 -0.68 -8.89
C SER A 53 2.31 0.62 -8.97
N MET A 54 2.21 1.45 -7.94
CA MET A 54 3.13 2.56 -7.74
C MET A 54 4.23 2.16 -6.77
N ASN A 55 5.46 2.13 -7.27
CA ASN A 55 6.65 1.76 -6.51
C ASN A 55 7.44 3.02 -6.13
N PHE A 56 7.66 3.26 -4.85
CA PHE A 56 8.29 4.49 -4.34
C PHE A 56 9.29 4.27 -3.21
N LEU A 57 9.39 3.06 -2.69
CA LEU A 57 10.42 2.73 -1.70
C LEU A 57 11.75 2.42 -2.40
N PRO A 58 12.89 2.52 -1.71
CA PRO A 58 14.18 2.23 -2.31
C PRO A 58 14.32 0.76 -2.73
N LEU A 59 14.71 0.50 -3.99
CA LEU A 59 15.01 -0.84 -4.49
C LEU A 59 16.25 -1.49 -3.83
N THR A 60 16.99 -0.73 -3.03
CA THR A 60 18.07 -1.24 -2.17
C THR A 60 17.57 -2.03 -0.97
N HIS A 61 16.27 -1.91 -0.65
CA HIS A 61 15.62 -2.71 0.39
C HIS A 61 14.89 -3.91 -0.21
N VAL A 62 15.02 -5.06 0.44
CA VAL A 62 14.39 -6.32 -0.01
C VAL A 62 12.89 -6.21 -0.20
N PHE A 63 12.21 -5.43 0.63
CA PHE A 63 10.75 -5.28 0.61
C PHE A 63 10.24 -4.73 -0.73
N GLU A 64 10.79 -3.60 -1.20
CA GLU A 64 10.41 -3.02 -2.49
C GLU A 64 10.89 -3.86 -3.67
N LYS A 65 12.09 -4.44 -3.56
CA LYS A 65 12.63 -5.30 -4.61
C LYS A 65 11.79 -6.56 -4.80
N ALA A 66 11.43 -7.24 -3.72
CA ALA A 66 10.58 -8.43 -3.76
C ALA A 66 9.18 -8.10 -4.29
N TRP A 67 8.61 -6.95 -3.90
CA TRP A 67 7.34 -6.46 -4.44
C TRP A 67 7.43 -6.19 -5.94
N SER A 68 8.47 -5.51 -6.40
CA SER A 68 8.70 -5.24 -7.84
C SER A 68 8.80 -6.53 -8.65
N TYR A 69 9.53 -7.53 -8.15
CA TYR A 69 9.63 -8.83 -8.81
C TYR A 69 8.30 -9.58 -8.84
N LEU A 70 7.51 -9.52 -7.77
CA LEU A 70 6.15 -10.06 -7.76
C LEU A 70 5.27 -9.39 -8.81
N CYS A 71 5.32 -8.06 -8.92
CA CYS A 71 4.58 -7.32 -9.95
C CYS A 71 4.97 -7.77 -11.36
N ILE A 72 6.27 -7.95 -11.63
CA ILE A 72 6.76 -8.48 -12.92
C ILE A 72 6.25 -9.91 -13.15
N HIS A 73 6.30 -10.77 -12.13
CA HIS A 73 5.81 -12.14 -12.19
C HIS A 73 4.32 -12.21 -12.55
N LYS A 74 3.52 -11.30 -11.99
CA LYS A 74 2.06 -11.21 -12.23
C LYS A 74 1.68 -10.44 -13.49
N GLY A 75 2.63 -9.83 -14.21
CA GLY A 75 2.34 -8.96 -15.36
C GLY A 75 1.74 -7.60 -15.00
N VAL A 76 1.82 -7.19 -13.73
CA VAL A 76 1.30 -5.90 -13.23
C VAL A 76 2.13 -4.75 -13.79
N GLN A 77 1.46 -3.69 -14.23
CA GLN A 77 2.12 -2.46 -14.66
C GLN A 77 2.79 -1.78 -13.47
N ILE A 78 4.10 -1.52 -13.56
CA ILE A 78 4.88 -0.83 -12.52
C ILE A 78 5.12 0.61 -12.93
N CYS A 79 4.71 1.55 -12.07
CA CYS A 79 5.02 2.97 -12.18
C CYS A 79 5.98 3.37 -11.06
N ILE A 80 7.17 3.87 -11.41
CA ILE A 80 8.22 4.18 -10.44
C ILE A 80 8.18 5.67 -10.11
N ASN A 81 7.96 5.99 -8.83
CA ASN A 81 8.09 7.35 -8.31
C ASN A 81 9.55 7.59 -7.88
N LEU A 82 10.26 8.45 -8.60
CA LEU A 82 11.69 8.67 -8.40
C LEU A 82 12.03 9.55 -7.19
N ARG A 83 11.13 10.45 -6.81
CA ARG A 83 11.38 11.41 -5.73
C ARG A 83 10.32 11.33 -4.65
N PRO A 84 10.70 11.14 -3.38
CA PRO A 84 9.73 11.07 -2.28
C PRO A 84 8.82 12.29 -2.15
N ALA A 85 9.28 13.46 -2.59
CA ALA A 85 8.49 14.69 -2.57
C ALA A 85 7.27 14.65 -3.53
N ASP A 86 7.37 13.87 -4.60
CA ASP A 86 6.36 13.84 -5.66
C ASP A 86 5.26 12.78 -5.39
N ILE A 87 5.36 11.98 -4.34
CA ILE A 87 4.44 10.87 -4.07
C ILE A 87 2.97 11.31 -4.13
N GLN A 88 2.62 12.45 -3.54
CA GLN A 88 1.23 12.94 -3.52
C GLN A 88 0.71 13.33 -4.91
N THR A 89 1.56 13.82 -5.77
CA THR A 89 1.21 14.16 -7.16
C THR A 89 1.13 12.89 -7.99
N THR A 90 2.18 12.07 -7.91
CA THR A 90 2.29 10.82 -8.68
C THR A 90 1.15 9.85 -8.38
N ILE A 91 0.75 9.68 -7.13
CA ILE A 91 -0.36 8.79 -6.76
C ILE A 91 -1.70 9.25 -7.35
N LYS A 92 -1.92 10.56 -7.48
CA LYS A 92 -3.13 11.14 -8.08
C LYS A 92 -3.15 10.99 -9.60
N GLU A 93 -1.99 11.06 -10.24
CA GLU A 93 -1.84 10.91 -11.68
C GLU A 93 -1.98 9.44 -12.10
N ILE A 94 -1.30 8.55 -11.40
CA ILE A 94 -1.24 7.13 -11.72
C ILE A 94 -2.50 6.39 -11.27
N ARG A 95 -3.08 6.77 -10.12
CA ARG A 95 -4.22 6.07 -9.48
C ARG A 95 -3.96 4.58 -9.35
N PRO A 96 -2.92 4.18 -8.60
CA PRO A 96 -2.54 2.80 -8.51
C PRO A 96 -3.63 1.95 -7.83
N THR A 97 -3.81 0.72 -8.31
CA THR A 97 -4.68 -0.27 -7.67
C THR A 97 -3.95 -1.04 -6.57
N LEU A 98 -2.61 -1.07 -6.65
CA LEU A 98 -1.72 -1.76 -5.71
C LEU A 98 -0.55 -0.86 -5.31
N MET A 99 -0.10 -0.99 -4.09
CA MET A 99 1.06 -0.26 -3.60
C MET A 99 1.69 -0.97 -2.40
N CYS A 100 2.99 -1.19 -2.48
CA CYS A 100 3.79 -1.58 -1.33
C CYS A 100 4.13 -0.34 -0.51
N SER A 101 3.82 -0.34 0.78
CA SER A 101 4.06 0.83 1.63
C SER A 101 4.51 0.46 3.04
N VAL A 102 5.05 1.45 3.74
CA VAL A 102 5.52 1.32 5.13
C VAL A 102 4.60 2.09 6.09
N PRO A 103 4.53 1.74 7.38
CA PRO A 103 3.67 2.41 8.36
C PRO A 103 3.80 3.93 8.35
N ARG A 104 5.01 4.46 8.22
CA ARG A 104 5.29 5.90 8.18
C ARG A 104 4.57 6.65 7.05
N PHE A 105 4.31 5.99 5.93
CA PHE A 105 3.51 6.57 4.85
C PHE A 105 2.07 6.82 5.33
N TRP A 106 1.46 5.82 5.94
CA TRP A 106 0.08 5.92 6.44
C TRP A 106 -0.06 6.88 7.63
N GLU A 107 0.96 6.98 8.48
CA GLU A 107 1.03 7.98 9.55
C GLU A 107 0.99 9.40 8.99
N LYS A 108 1.74 9.67 7.90
CA LYS A 108 1.68 10.97 7.21
C LYS A 108 0.31 11.24 6.58
N VAL A 109 -0.29 10.23 5.93
CA VAL A 109 -1.65 10.35 5.37
C VAL A 109 -2.65 10.67 6.49
N TYR A 110 -2.57 9.95 7.60
CA TYR A 110 -3.43 10.18 8.77
C TYR A 110 -3.24 11.60 9.33
N ALA A 111 -2.00 12.05 9.52
CA ALA A 111 -1.71 13.40 10.01
C ALA A 111 -2.29 14.48 9.08
N GLY A 112 -2.14 14.33 7.76
CA GLY A 112 -2.73 15.27 6.79
C GLY A 112 -4.25 15.30 6.82
N VAL A 113 -4.92 14.16 7.06
CA VAL A 113 -6.37 14.10 7.26
C VAL A 113 -6.77 14.83 8.56
N GLN A 114 -6.04 14.63 9.66
CA GLN A 114 -6.30 15.30 10.92
C GLN A 114 -6.12 16.83 10.83
N GLU A 115 -5.06 17.27 10.15
CA GLU A 115 -4.82 18.68 9.87
C GLU A 115 -5.99 19.30 9.11
N LYS A 116 -6.45 18.63 8.04
CA LYS A 116 -7.61 19.09 7.26
C LYS A 116 -8.88 19.20 8.09
N ILE A 117 -9.11 18.28 9.00
CA ILE A 117 -10.24 18.32 9.94
C ILE A 117 -10.09 19.49 10.92
N SER A 118 -8.86 19.74 11.42
CA SER A 118 -8.61 20.83 12.37
C SER A 118 -8.88 22.20 11.78
N GLU A 119 -8.55 22.41 10.50
CA GLU A 119 -8.80 23.63 9.73
C GLU A 119 -10.29 23.84 9.38
N THR A 120 -11.08 22.76 9.44
CA THR A 120 -12.51 22.81 9.08
C THR A 120 -13.33 23.22 10.31
N THR A 121 -14.38 24.02 10.12
CA THR A 121 -15.25 24.49 11.20
C THR A 121 -16.73 24.15 10.98
N GLY A 122 -17.57 24.36 11.99
CA GLY A 122 -19.01 24.23 11.89
C GLY A 122 -19.50 22.81 11.56
N LEU A 123 -20.64 22.75 10.84
CA LEU A 123 -21.30 21.49 10.47
C LEU A 123 -20.39 20.55 9.68
N LYS A 124 -19.55 21.10 8.81
CA LYS A 124 -18.63 20.30 7.99
C LYS A 124 -17.64 19.49 8.85
N LYS A 125 -17.09 20.11 9.91
CA LYS A 125 -16.21 19.43 10.87
C LYS A 125 -16.95 18.31 11.60
N ALA A 126 -18.16 18.59 12.07
CA ALA A 126 -18.99 17.60 12.76
C ALA A 126 -19.28 16.38 11.88
N LEU A 127 -19.60 16.58 10.58
CA LEU A 127 -19.82 15.51 9.62
C LEU A 127 -18.54 14.70 9.35
N MET A 128 -17.38 15.35 9.23
CA MET A 128 -16.11 14.64 9.05
C MET A 128 -15.74 13.76 10.25
N LEU A 129 -15.97 14.27 11.48
CA LEU A 129 -15.72 13.50 12.70
C LEU A 129 -16.71 12.32 12.85
N ASP A 130 -18.01 12.53 12.54
CA ASP A 130 -18.99 11.42 12.55
C ASP A 130 -18.65 10.38 11.48
N ALA A 131 -18.22 10.79 10.29
CA ALA A 131 -17.78 9.87 9.26
C ALA A 131 -16.62 8.98 9.75
N ILE A 132 -15.57 9.56 10.35
CA ILE A 132 -14.45 8.78 10.90
C ILE A 132 -14.94 7.78 11.94
N LYS A 133 -15.82 8.20 12.86
CA LYS A 133 -16.39 7.33 13.88
C LYS A 133 -17.19 6.18 13.26
N VAL A 134 -18.05 6.49 12.29
CA VAL A 134 -18.85 5.47 11.56
C VAL A 134 -17.96 4.50 10.81
N GLY A 135 -16.94 4.98 10.12
CA GLY A 135 -15.98 4.14 9.39
C GLY A 135 -15.19 3.22 10.31
N ARG A 136 -14.74 3.73 11.46
CA ARG A 136 -14.03 2.95 12.47
C ARG A 136 -14.93 1.82 13.00
N ILE A 137 -16.14 2.14 13.44
CA ILE A 137 -17.11 1.15 13.94
C ILE A 137 -17.36 0.11 12.85
N HIS A 138 -17.70 0.54 11.63
CA HIS A 138 -18.03 -0.36 10.52
C HIS A 138 -16.91 -1.36 10.23
N ASN A 139 -15.69 -0.87 10.07
CA ASN A 139 -14.57 -1.69 9.61
C ASN A 139 -13.84 -2.42 10.75
N LEU A 140 -13.54 -1.74 11.87
CA LEU A 140 -12.69 -2.31 12.93
C LEU A 140 -13.49 -3.11 13.96
N ASP A 141 -14.66 -2.59 14.37
CA ASP A 141 -15.43 -3.22 15.44
C ASP A 141 -16.32 -4.36 14.92
N TYR A 142 -16.66 -4.32 13.61
CA TYR A 142 -17.51 -5.35 12.99
C TYR A 142 -16.83 -6.15 11.89
N LEU A 143 -16.55 -5.57 10.71
CA LEU A 143 -16.09 -6.35 9.56
C LEU A 143 -14.77 -7.08 9.84
N ARG A 144 -13.80 -6.43 10.47
CA ARG A 144 -12.52 -7.06 10.82
C ARG A 144 -12.67 -8.23 11.79
N GLN A 145 -13.77 -8.26 12.55
CA GLN A 145 -14.10 -9.34 13.47
C GLN A 145 -15.04 -10.40 12.86
N GLY A 146 -15.31 -10.33 11.56
CA GLY A 146 -16.25 -11.22 10.86
C GLY A 146 -17.72 -11.00 11.26
N LYS A 147 -18.06 -9.84 11.85
CA LYS A 147 -19.40 -9.48 12.31
C LYS A 147 -20.10 -8.56 11.32
N THR A 148 -21.43 -8.61 11.28
CA THR A 148 -22.23 -7.69 10.48
C THR A 148 -22.52 -6.40 11.28
N PRO A 149 -22.21 -5.21 10.74
CA PRO A 149 -22.53 -3.95 11.40
C PRO A 149 -24.05 -3.73 11.54
N PRO A 150 -24.51 -2.98 12.58
CA PRO A 150 -25.91 -2.60 12.72
C PRO A 150 -26.44 -1.85 11.48
N VAL A 151 -27.70 -2.04 11.14
CA VAL A 151 -28.35 -1.45 9.95
C VAL A 151 -28.12 0.06 9.85
N MET A 152 -28.30 0.78 10.98
CA MET A 152 -28.07 2.23 11.02
C MET A 152 -26.62 2.60 10.70
N ASN A 153 -25.64 1.82 11.17
CA ASN A 153 -24.22 2.03 10.83
C ASN A 153 -23.96 1.77 9.35
N GLN A 154 -24.55 0.72 8.77
CA GLN A 154 -24.43 0.42 7.34
C GLN A 154 -24.99 1.53 6.46
N LEU A 155 -26.16 2.09 6.81
CA LEU A 155 -26.78 3.20 6.07
C LEU A 155 -25.92 4.46 6.12
N LYS A 156 -25.46 4.84 7.32
CA LYS A 156 -24.53 5.96 7.49
C LYS A 156 -23.22 5.77 6.74
N TYR A 157 -22.66 4.56 6.80
CA TYR A 157 -21.42 4.22 6.09
C TYR A 157 -21.57 4.39 4.58
N LYS A 158 -22.64 3.85 3.98
CA LYS A 158 -22.95 4.02 2.55
C LYS A 158 -23.14 5.49 2.15
N PHE A 159 -23.75 6.29 3.00
CA PHE A 159 -23.88 7.73 2.77
C PHE A 159 -22.51 8.43 2.77
N TYR A 160 -21.68 8.15 3.77
CA TYR A 160 -20.33 8.72 3.85
C TYR A 160 -19.38 8.19 2.78
N GLU A 161 -19.57 6.96 2.31
CA GLU A 161 -18.80 6.41 1.19
C GLU A 161 -18.97 7.21 -0.09
N LYS A 162 -20.21 7.63 -0.39
CA LYS A 162 -20.50 8.44 -1.58
C LYS A 162 -20.12 9.93 -1.42
N THR A 163 -19.90 10.41 -0.22
CA THR A 163 -19.68 11.82 0.08
C THR A 163 -18.28 12.07 0.62
N ILE A 164 -18.06 11.81 1.90
CA ILE A 164 -16.82 12.18 2.60
C ILE A 164 -15.66 11.25 2.24
N TYR A 165 -15.88 9.93 2.24
CA TYR A 165 -14.79 8.99 1.93
C TYR A 165 -14.38 9.06 0.46
N SER A 166 -15.32 9.25 -0.47
CA SER A 166 -15.00 9.48 -1.89
C SER A 166 -14.14 10.74 -2.05
N LEU A 167 -14.46 11.84 -1.35
CA LEU A 167 -13.65 13.05 -1.39
C LEU A 167 -12.25 12.82 -0.79
N LEU A 168 -12.14 12.11 0.33
CA LEU A 168 -10.85 11.77 0.95
C LEU A 168 -10.02 10.88 0.05
N LYS A 169 -10.61 9.84 -0.54
CA LYS A 169 -9.95 8.95 -1.50
C LYS A 169 -9.36 9.74 -2.67
N LYS A 170 -10.16 10.61 -3.29
CA LYS A 170 -9.68 11.51 -4.37
C LYS A 170 -8.55 12.44 -3.93
N THR A 171 -8.63 12.97 -2.71
CA THR A 171 -7.59 13.86 -2.17
C THR A 171 -6.27 13.13 -1.96
N ILE A 172 -6.33 11.85 -1.56
CA ILE A 172 -5.15 11.00 -1.35
C ILE A 172 -4.69 10.38 -2.68
N GLY A 173 -5.58 10.22 -3.68
CA GLY A 173 -5.30 9.56 -4.95
C GLY A 173 -5.51 8.04 -4.92
N ILE A 174 -6.30 7.54 -3.96
CA ILE A 174 -6.67 6.14 -3.80
C ILE A 174 -8.17 6.02 -4.13
N GLU A 175 -8.51 5.44 -5.25
CA GLU A 175 -9.91 5.22 -5.68
C GLU A 175 -10.34 3.77 -5.45
#